data_26f96ae10b6543ef2dfeb09baaa78bfc
#
_entry.id   26f96ae10b6543ef2dfeb09baaa78bfc
#
_cell.length_a   1.000
_cell.length_b   1.000
_cell.length_c   1.000
_cell.angle_alpha   90.00
_cell.angle_beta   90.00
_cell.angle_gamma   90.00
#
_symmetry.space_group_name_H-M   'P 1'
#
loop_
_entity.id
_entity.type
_entity.pdbx_description
1 polymer ?
#
loop_
_entity_poly.entity_id
_entity_poly.type
_entity_poly.pdbx_seq_one_letter_code
_entity_poly.pdbx_strand_id
1 'polypeptide(L)'
;IETTGVADPGPVAQTFFMDDEIAETYLLDSILTLVDAKHAVQQLNDRQEARRQIGFADQIFISKSDLVSKEELDALMHRIKHMNPRAPQKAVHFGEVSLQEVFDLRGFNLNAKLDIDPDFLKDDDHHHDHAHGEHCDHPSHAHDHATHGHHHHHEDDVKSFVFKSERPFDPAKLEDFLGAIVNIYGPRM
;
A
#
# COMPACT_ATOMS: atom_id res chain seq x y z
N ILE A 1 2.59 10.40 -9.47
CA ILE A 1 2.89 8.95 -9.34
C ILE A 1 1.63 8.27 -8.85
N GLU A 2 1.29 7.13 -9.45
CA GLU A 2 0.20 6.25 -9.00
C GLU A 2 0.82 4.94 -8.54
N THR A 3 0.46 4.52 -7.33
CA THR A 3 0.86 3.21 -6.77
C THR A 3 -0.20 2.16 -7.05
N THR A 4 0.12 0.89 -6.85
CA THR A 4 -0.89 -0.17 -6.88
C THR A 4 -1.84 -0.05 -5.68
N GLY A 5 -3.06 -0.58 -5.80
CA GLY A 5 -4.06 -0.54 -4.73
C GLY A 5 -3.68 -1.30 -3.45
N VAL A 6 -2.61 -2.08 -3.48
CA VAL A 6 -2.08 -2.85 -2.35
C VAL A 6 -0.71 -2.34 -1.88
N ALA A 7 -0.21 -1.23 -2.42
CA ALA A 7 1.08 -0.68 -2.04
C ALA A 7 1.02 0.01 -0.67
N ASP A 8 2.06 -0.19 0.12
CA ASP A 8 2.34 0.66 1.26
C ASP A 8 2.88 2.02 0.74
N PRO A 9 2.27 3.15 1.09
CA PRO A 9 2.73 4.45 0.63
C PRO A 9 4.05 4.89 1.29
N GLY A 10 4.40 4.31 2.44
CA GLY A 10 5.59 4.69 3.21
C GLY A 10 6.88 4.60 2.40
N PRO A 11 7.28 3.42 1.89
CA PRO A 11 8.50 3.25 1.09
C PRO A 11 8.54 4.13 -0.17
N VAL A 12 7.39 4.34 -0.82
CA VAL A 12 7.32 5.22 -1.99
C VAL A 12 7.58 6.67 -1.62
N ALA A 13 6.96 7.15 -0.53
CA ALA A 13 7.19 8.50 -0.03
C ALA A 13 8.63 8.68 0.48
N GLN A 14 9.20 7.67 1.12
CA GLN A 14 10.57 7.65 1.63
C GLN A 14 11.60 7.93 0.52
N THR A 15 11.40 7.41 -0.69
CA THR A 15 12.29 7.63 -1.84
C THR A 15 12.52 9.12 -2.12
N PHE A 16 11.52 9.99 -1.87
CA PHE A 16 11.66 11.43 -2.06
C PHE A 16 12.59 12.13 -1.05
N PHE A 17 13.01 11.42 0.00
CA PHE A 17 13.88 11.96 1.05
C PHE A 17 15.22 11.25 1.14
N MET A 18 15.29 9.98 0.72
CA MET A 18 16.47 9.13 0.86
C MET A 18 17.32 9.05 -0.41
N ASP A 19 16.72 9.30 -1.57
CA ASP A 19 17.44 9.34 -2.85
C ASP A 19 17.85 10.78 -3.17
N ASP A 20 19.15 11.05 -3.18
CA ASP A 20 19.71 12.39 -3.37
C ASP A 20 19.28 13.01 -4.71
N GLU A 21 19.26 12.24 -5.81
CA GLU A 21 18.88 12.74 -7.15
C GLU A 21 17.40 13.12 -7.19
N ILE A 22 16.56 12.34 -6.52
CA ILE A 22 15.12 12.61 -6.43
C ILE A 22 14.86 13.79 -5.50
N ALA A 23 15.49 13.84 -4.33
CA ALA A 23 15.31 14.89 -3.35
C ALA A 23 15.75 16.28 -3.89
N GLU A 24 16.79 16.33 -4.74
CA GLU A 24 17.22 17.57 -5.38
C GLU A 24 16.29 18.07 -6.50
N THR A 25 15.54 17.14 -7.14
CA THR A 25 14.78 17.45 -8.35
C THR A 25 13.27 17.53 -8.11
N TYR A 26 12.75 16.74 -7.16
CA TYR A 26 11.32 16.58 -6.91
C TYR A 26 10.97 16.97 -5.48
N LEU A 27 9.76 17.51 -5.32
CA LEU A 27 9.14 17.78 -4.03
C LEU A 27 7.88 16.95 -3.90
N LEU A 28 7.77 16.19 -2.81
CA LEU A 28 6.53 15.50 -2.47
C LEU A 28 5.51 16.50 -1.94
N ASP A 29 4.51 16.82 -2.77
CA ASP A 29 3.46 17.78 -2.43
C ASP A 29 2.47 17.20 -1.42
N SER A 30 1.95 16.01 -1.71
CA SER A 30 0.93 15.35 -0.89
C SER A 30 0.74 13.89 -1.28
N ILE A 31 0.17 13.12 -0.35
CA ILE A 31 -0.30 11.75 -0.58
C ILE A 31 -1.82 11.77 -0.63
N LEU A 32 -2.36 11.46 -1.81
CA LEU A 32 -3.79 11.36 -2.04
C LEU A 32 -4.22 9.90 -1.96
N THR A 33 -5.21 9.60 -1.12
CA THR A 33 -5.76 8.24 -1.02
C THR A 33 -7.18 8.21 -1.58
N LEU A 34 -7.41 7.29 -2.52
CA LEU A 34 -8.72 7.04 -3.10
C LEU A 34 -9.35 5.81 -2.42
N VAL A 35 -10.51 6.00 -1.82
CA VAL A 35 -11.22 4.96 -1.06
C VAL A 35 -12.48 4.54 -1.83
N ASP A 36 -12.64 3.25 -2.08
CA ASP A 36 -13.86 2.67 -2.64
C ASP A 36 -14.90 2.47 -1.53
N ALA A 37 -15.95 3.29 -1.50
CA ALA A 37 -16.97 3.26 -0.44
C ALA A 37 -17.60 1.88 -0.26
N LYS A 38 -17.81 1.14 -1.37
CA LYS A 38 -18.47 -0.17 -1.35
C LYS A 38 -17.64 -1.26 -0.68
N HIS A 39 -16.31 -1.23 -0.86
CA HIS A 39 -15.42 -2.30 -0.39
C HIS A 39 -14.55 -1.88 0.80
N ALA A 40 -14.51 -0.59 1.12
CA ALA A 40 -13.59 -0.05 2.13
C ALA A 40 -13.74 -0.68 3.51
N VAL A 41 -14.98 -0.95 3.95
CA VAL A 41 -15.23 -1.49 5.29
C VAL A 41 -14.53 -2.85 5.44
N GLN A 42 -14.66 -3.72 4.45
CA GLN A 42 -14.03 -5.03 4.43
C GLN A 42 -12.50 -4.88 4.33
N GLN A 43 -12.01 -4.08 3.38
CA GLN A 43 -10.57 -3.86 3.19
C GLN A 43 -9.90 -3.30 4.44
N LEU A 44 -10.53 -2.35 5.13
CA LEU A 44 -10.01 -1.79 6.37
C LEU A 44 -10.03 -2.80 7.55
N ASN A 45 -10.85 -3.85 7.49
CA ASN A 45 -10.83 -4.92 8.47
C ASN A 45 -9.71 -5.91 8.18
N ASP A 46 -9.57 -6.31 6.91
CA ASP A 46 -8.80 -7.47 6.50
C ASP A 46 -7.36 -7.12 6.09
N ARG A 47 -7.11 -5.84 5.66
CA ARG A 47 -5.84 -5.42 5.06
C ARG A 47 -5.14 -4.35 5.88
N GLN A 48 -3.90 -4.60 6.24
CA GLN A 48 -3.07 -3.63 6.95
C GLN A 48 -2.68 -2.47 6.03
N GLU A 49 -2.40 -2.76 4.75
CA GLU A 49 -2.04 -1.78 3.72
C GLU A 49 -3.13 -0.72 3.56
N ALA A 50 -4.40 -1.15 3.51
CA ALA A 50 -5.52 -0.21 3.44
C ALA A 50 -5.55 0.75 4.64
N ARG A 51 -5.23 0.24 5.83
CA ARG A 51 -5.12 1.09 7.03
C ARG A 51 -3.92 2.03 6.95
N ARG A 52 -2.76 1.55 6.46
CA ARG A 52 -1.57 2.38 6.25
C ARG A 52 -1.82 3.46 5.20
N GLN A 53 -2.47 3.13 4.08
CA GLN A 53 -2.85 4.10 3.05
C GLN A 53 -3.71 5.23 3.63
N ILE A 54 -4.69 4.94 4.48
CA ILE A 54 -5.48 5.94 5.18
C ILE A 54 -4.61 6.76 6.14
N GLY A 55 -3.77 6.11 6.94
CA GLY A 55 -2.89 6.79 7.92
C GLY A 55 -1.92 7.77 7.24
N PHE A 56 -1.34 7.38 6.11
CA PHE A 56 -0.38 8.20 5.37
C PHE A 56 -1.03 9.27 4.47
N ALA A 57 -2.34 9.24 4.27
CA ALA A 57 -3.00 10.21 3.40
C ALA A 57 -2.90 11.64 3.95
N ASP A 58 -2.71 12.60 3.05
CA ASP A 58 -2.84 14.03 3.31
C ASP A 58 -4.18 14.56 2.83
N GLN A 59 -4.80 13.87 1.85
CA GLN A 59 -6.15 14.10 1.36
C GLN A 59 -6.80 12.76 1.03
N ILE A 60 -8.08 12.58 1.36
CA ILE A 60 -8.83 11.35 1.11
C ILE A 60 -10.06 11.65 0.26
N PHE A 61 -10.17 10.95 -0.88
CA PHE A 61 -11.36 10.98 -1.71
C PHE A 61 -12.11 9.66 -1.61
N ILE A 62 -13.40 9.71 -1.34
CA ILE A 62 -14.25 8.53 -1.21
C ILE A 62 -15.09 8.40 -2.48
N SER A 63 -14.70 7.45 -3.32
CA SER A 63 -15.36 7.15 -4.59
C SER A 63 -16.48 6.14 -4.41
N LYS A 64 -17.31 5.98 -5.46
CA LYS A 64 -18.45 5.05 -5.48
C LYS A 64 -19.43 5.25 -4.32
N SER A 65 -19.56 6.47 -3.85
CA SER A 65 -20.47 6.84 -2.78
C SER A 65 -21.95 6.64 -3.16
N ASP A 66 -22.24 6.57 -4.46
CA ASP A 66 -23.56 6.24 -5.04
C ASP A 66 -23.94 4.76 -4.90
N LEU A 67 -22.99 3.89 -4.58
CA LEU A 67 -23.19 2.43 -4.44
C LEU A 67 -23.46 1.99 -2.99
N VAL A 68 -23.51 2.93 -2.06
CA VAL A 68 -23.76 2.69 -0.62
C VAL A 68 -24.86 3.61 -0.12
N SER A 69 -25.49 3.23 0.99
CA SER A 69 -26.46 4.12 1.63
C SER A 69 -25.77 5.33 2.29
N LYS A 70 -26.53 6.36 2.58
CA LYS A 70 -25.99 7.53 3.28
C LYS A 70 -25.44 7.15 4.67
N GLU A 71 -26.13 6.30 5.38
CA GLU A 71 -25.75 5.83 6.71
C GLU A 71 -24.42 5.05 6.68
N GLU A 72 -24.24 4.19 5.65
CA GLU A 72 -22.98 3.47 5.44
C GLU A 72 -21.84 4.42 5.09
N LEU A 73 -22.09 5.40 4.23
CA LEU A 73 -21.10 6.41 3.87
C LEU A 73 -20.70 7.26 5.09
N ASP A 74 -21.66 7.72 5.87
CA ASP A 74 -21.40 8.52 7.08
C ASP A 74 -20.61 7.70 8.12
N ALA A 75 -20.93 6.43 8.30
CA ALA A 75 -20.21 5.52 9.20
C ALA A 75 -18.76 5.29 8.72
N LEU A 76 -18.55 5.10 7.41
CA LEU A 76 -17.23 4.96 6.82
C LEU A 76 -16.40 6.24 7.00
N MET A 77 -16.97 7.39 6.69
CA MET A 77 -16.30 8.68 6.85
C MET A 77 -15.92 8.94 8.31
N HIS A 78 -16.79 8.61 9.25
CA HIS A 78 -16.51 8.70 10.68
C HIS A 78 -15.33 7.78 11.08
N ARG A 79 -15.33 6.53 10.59
CA ARG A 79 -14.22 5.58 10.85
C ARG A 79 -12.89 6.11 10.31
N ILE A 80 -12.86 6.57 9.06
CA ILE A 80 -11.66 7.15 8.43
C ILE A 80 -11.17 8.35 9.22
N LYS A 81 -12.08 9.22 9.70
CA LYS A 81 -11.72 10.40 10.51
C LYS A 81 -11.07 10.03 11.83
N HIS A 82 -11.47 8.90 12.43
CA HIS A 82 -10.80 8.38 13.63
C HIS A 82 -9.41 7.80 13.34
N MET A 83 -9.22 7.20 12.16
CA MET A 83 -7.93 6.65 11.75
C MET A 83 -6.93 7.74 11.37
N ASN A 84 -7.40 8.76 10.65
CA ASN A 84 -6.59 9.90 10.25
C ASN A 84 -7.37 11.21 10.46
N PRO A 85 -7.28 11.81 11.66
CA PRO A 85 -7.98 13.05 11.96
C PRO A 85 -7.42 14.27 11.22
N ARG A 86 -6.22 14.19 10.65
CA ARG A 86 -5.55 15.31 9.96
C ARG A 86 -6.03 15.46 8.53
N ALA A 87 -6.17 14.35 7.79
CA ALA A 87 -6.56 14.40 6.39
C ALA A 87 -8.00 14.86 6.21
N PRO A 88 -8.24 15.88 5.38
CA PRO A 88 -9.57 16.18 4.88
C PRO A 88 -10.12 14.99 4.09
N GLN A 89 -11.43 14.79 4.13
CA GLN A 89 -12.06 13.73 3.35
C GLN A 89 -13.28 14.28 2.60
N LYS A 90 -13.47 13.79 1.39
CA LYS A 90 -14.55 14.24 0.50
C LYS A 90 -15.10 13.06 -0.30
N ALA A 91 -16.42 12.91 -0.29
CA ALA A 91 -17.08 12.01 -1.23
C ALA A 91 -17.02 12.61 -2.65
N VAL A 92 -16.65 11.77 -3.61
CA VAL A 92 -16.49 12.16 -5.01
C VAL A 92 -17.25 11.19 -5.92
N HIS A 93 -17.72 11.71 -7.05
CA HIS A 93 -18.45 10.94 -8.04
C HIS A 93 -17.68 10.95 -9.35
N PHE A 94 -17.40 9.78 -9.93
CA PHE A 94 -16.64 9.61 -11.18
C PHE A 94 -15.34 10.42 -11.28
N GLY A 95 -14.68 10.68 -10.13
CA GLY A 95 -13.42 11.45 -10.11
C GLY A 95 -13.61 12.96 -10.32
N GLU A 96 -14.81 13.48 -10.16
CA GLU A 96 -15.09 14.91 -10.27
C GLU A 96 -14.53 15.66 -9.05
N VAL A 97 -13.30 16.11 -9.18
CA VAL A 97 -12.59 16.96 -8.20
C VAL A 97 -11.98 18.15 -8.92
N SER A 98 -11.90 19.27 -8.24
CA SER A 98 -11.16 20.42 -8.80
C SER A 98 -9.65 20.17 -8.77
N LEU A 99 -8.91 20.72 -9.74
CA LEU A 99 -7.46 20.61 -9.76
C LEU A 99 -6.82 21.20 -8.50
N GLN A 100 -7.43 22.20 -7.90
CA GLN A 100 -6.98 22.83 -6.66
C GLN A 100 -7.08 21.91 -5.44
N GLU A 101 -7.90 20.88 -5.51
CA GLU A 101 -8.02 19.85 -4.45
C GLU A 101 -7.03 18.69 -4.63
N VAL A 102 -6.26 18.70 -5.71
CA VAL A 102 -5.34 17.62 -6.10
C VAL A 102 -3.90 18.10 -6.20
N PHE A 103 -3.68 19.34 -6.61
CA PHE A 103 -2.34 19.90 -6.86
C PHE A 103 -2.04 21.09 -5.95
N ASP A 104 -0.75 21.28 -5.64
CA ASP A 104 -0.20 22.37 -4.81
C ASP A 104 -0.86 22.43 -3.42
N LEU A 105 -1.15 21.24 -2.86
CA LEU A 105 -1.78 21.13 -1.54
C LEU A 105 -0.78 21.44 -0.43
N ARG A 106 0.52 21.19 -0.68
CA ARG A 106 1.59 21.30 0.33
C ARG A 106 1.22 20.58 1.61
N GLY A 107 0.49 19.46 1.46
CA GLY A 107 -0.11 18.71 2.55
C GLY A 107 0.87 17.81 3.27
N PHE A 108 1.96 17.43 2.60
CA PHE A 108 2.91 16.50 3.16
C PHE A 108 3.63 17.09 4.38
N ASN A 109 3.53 16.40 5.50
CA ASN A 109 4.18 16.78 6.75
C ASN A 109 5.02 15.60 7.28
N LEU A 110 6.34 15.70 7.11
CA LEU A 110 7.27 14.65 7.52
C LEU A 110 7.14 14.30 9.01
N ASN A 111 7.02 15.29 9.88
CA ASN A 111 6.87 15.02 11.32
C ASN A 111 5.61 14.22 11.62
N ALA A 112 4.51 14.51 10.90
CA ALA A 112 3.28 13.74 11.03
C ALA A 112 3.44 12.29 10.56
N LYS A 113 4.28 12.04 9.55
CA LYS A 113 4.57 10.66 9.09
C LYS A 113 5.46 9.92 10.07
N LEU A 114 6.44 10.59 10.68
CA LEU A 114 7.28 10.03 11.75
C LEU A 114 6.48 9.69 13.03
N ASP A 115 5.39 10.40 13.31
CA ASP A 115 4.46 10.05 14.38
C ASP A 115 3.71 8.71 14.09
N ILE A 116 3.45 8.42 12.81
CA ILE A 116 2.77 7.20 12.36
C ILE A 116 3.77 6.05 12.25
N ASP A 117 4.93 6.31 11.67
CA ASP A 117 6.00 5.36 11.46
C ASP A 117 7.34 5.99 11.87
N PRO A 118 7.82 5.74 13.10
CA PRO A 118 9.08 6.30 13.60
C PRO A 118 10.30 5.84 12.81
N ASP A 119 10.18 4.74 12.08
CA ASP A 119 11.25 4.16 11.29
C ASP A 119 11.21 4.63 9.81
N PHE A 120 10.29 5.55 9.48
CA PHE A 120 10.05 6.06 8.13
C PHE A 120 11.30 6.58 7.39
N LEU A 121 12.30 7.09 8.09
CA LEU A 121 13.58 7.56 7.50
C LEU A 121 14.76 6.62 7.77
N LYS A 122 14.53 5.41 8.29
CA LYS A 122 15.61 4.44 8.47
C LYS A 122 15.81 3.66 7.18
N ASP A 123 17.08 3.55 6.76
CA ASP A 123 17.47 2.64 5.69
C ASP A 123 17.17 1.20 6.11
N ASP A 124 16.42 0.48 5.30
CA ASP A 124 16.36 -0.97 5.37
C ASP A 124 17.69 -1.53 4.82
N ASP A 125 18.77 -1.42 5.62
CA ASP A 125 20.06 -2.04 5.34
C ASP A 125 19.94 -3.57 5.41
N HIS A 126 19.20 -4.14 4.48
CA HIS A 126 19.28 -5.57 4.19
C HIS A 126 20.54 -5.86 3.39
N HIS A 127 21.70 -5.69 4.04
CA HIS A 127 22.92 -6.34 3.59
C HIS A 127 22.71 -7.85 3.65
N HIS A 128 22.33 -8.43 2.51
CA HIS A 128 22.54 -9.84 2.27
C HIS A 128 24.04 -10.08 2.14
N ASP A 129 24.72 -10.14 3.28
CA ASP A 129 26.07 -10.67 3.36
C ASP A 129 26.01 -12.17 3.05
N HIS A 130 26.18 -12.52 1.78
CA HIS A 130 26.53 -13.86 1.37
C HIS A 130 28.01 -14.10 1.71
N ALA A 131 28.32 -14.22 2.99
CA ALA A 131 29.60 -14.75 3.42
C ALA A 131 29.60 -16.24 3.13
N HIS A 132 30.30 -16.66 2.08
CA HIS A 132 30.76 -18.02 1.90
C HIS A 132 31.79 -18.32 3.01
N GLY A 133 31.33 -18.90 4.10
CA GLY A 133 32.15 -19.36 5.22
C GLY A 133 32.27 -20.88 5.18
N GLU A 134 33.50 -21.31 5.11
CA GLU A 134 34.00 -22.67 5.08
C GLU A 134 33.50 -23.54 6.25
N HIS A 135 33.36 -24.84 5.96
CA HIS A 135 33.11 -25.93 6.91
C HIS A 135 33.98 -25.83 8.17
N CYS A 136 33.38 -25.87 9.34
CA CYS A 136 33.96 -26.39 10.56
C CYS A 136 32.91 -27.24 11.31
N ASP A 137 33.19 -28.55 11.34
CA ASP A 137 32.58 -29.56 12.21
C ASP A 137 32.90 -29.25 13.67
N HIS A 138 31.90 -29.07 14.53
CA HIS A 138 32.01 -29.43 15.96
C HIS A 138 30.60 -29.69 16.56
N PRO A 139 30.47 -30.73 17.43
CA PRO A 139 29.20 -31.19 17.96
C PRO A 139 28.79 -30.50 19.26
N SER A 140 27.46 -30.44 19.44
CA SER A 140 26.70 -30.39 20.69
C SER A 140 27.01 -29.28 21.73
N HIS A 141 26.10 -28.31 21.80
CA HIS A 141 25.55 -27.86 23.09
C HIS A 141 24.16 -27.28 22.87
N ALA A 142 23.16 -27.91 23.50
CA ALA A 142 21.78 -27.43 23.58
C ALA A 142 21.73 -26.18 24.47
N HIS A 143 21.36 -25.05 23.89
CA HIS A 143 20.89 -23.91 24.67
C HIS A 143 19.55 -23.46 24.10
N ASP A 144 18.55 -23.67 24.92
CA ASP A 144 17.19 -23.21 24.77
C ASP A 144 17.21 -21.67 24.87
N HIS A 145 17.15 -20.97 23.73
CA HIS A 145 16.88 -19.55 23.68
C HIS A 145 15.52 -19.38 23.02
N ALA A 146 14.54 -19.01 23.87
CA ALA A 146 13.28 -18.45 23.43
C ALA A 146 13.57 -17.21 22.59
N THR A 147 13.70 -17.39 21.29
CA THR A 147 13.79 -16.30 20.33
C THR A 147 12.41 -15.69 20.18
N HIS A 148 12.26 -14.49 20.69
CA HIS A 148 11.18 -13.59 20.24
C HIS A 148 11.44 -13.33 18.77
N GLY A 149 10.80 -14.15 17.91
CA GLY A 149 10.76 -13.93 16.49
C GLY A 149 9.98 -12.65 16.23
N HIS A 150 10.68 -11.61 15.80
CA HIS A 150 10.04 -10.54 15.07
C HIS A 150 9.49 -11.15 13.79
N HIS A 151 8.20 -11.49 13.79
CA HIS A 151 7.50 -11.83 12.57
C HIS A 151 7.39 -10.54 11.74
N HIS A 152 8.35 -10.35 10.85
CA HIS A 152 8.13 -9.52 9.69
C HIS A 152 7.02 -10.23 8.90
N HIS A 153 5.81 -9.77 9.06
CA HIS A 153 4.72 -10.12 8.17
C HIS A 153 5.06 -9.48 6.82
N HIS A 154 5.83 -10.21 6.01
CA HIS A 154 5.88 -9.94 4.59
C HIS A 154 4.46 -10.15 4.07
N GLU A 155 3.94 -9.13 3.44
CA GLU A 155 2.60 -9.06 2.85
C GLU A 155 2.55 -9.95 1.60
N ASP A 156 2.68 -11.28 1.81
CA ASP A 156 2.80 -12.27 0.74
C ASP A 156 1.45 -12.68 0.12
N ASP A 157 0.39 -11.91 0.37
CA ASP A 157 -0.93 -12.23 -0.16
C ASP A 157 -1.08 -11.96 -1.66
N VAL A 158 -0.19 -11.14 -2.24
CA VAL A 158 -0.20 -10.83 -3.67
C VAL A 158 1.11 -11.26 -4.31
N LYS A 159 1.02 -12.24 -5.21
CA LYS A 159 2.17 -12.71 -6.01
C LYS A 159 1.96 -12.32 -7.46
N SER A 160 3.01 -11.81 -8.08
CA SER A 160 3.01 -11.53 -9.51
C SER A 160 3.94 -12.48 -10.25
N PHE A 161 3.58 -12.81 -11.48
CA PHE A 161 4.45 -13.52 -12.40
C PHE A 161 4.33 -12.96 -13.80
N VAL A 162 5.39 -13.07 -14.58
CA VAL A 162 5.41 -12.63 -15.98
C VAL A 162 5.60 -13.86 -16.86
N PHE A 163 4.65 -14.07 -17.76
CA PHE A 163 4.78 -15.06 -18.82
C PHE A 163 5.13 -14.37 -20.15
N LYS A 164 6.22 -14.79 -20.77
CA LYS A 164 6.65 -14.30 -22.10
C LYS A 164 6.58 -15.43 -23.10
N SER A 165 6.03 -15.16 -24.29
CA SER A 165 5.97 -16.10 -25.40
C SER A 165 6.44 -15.42 -26.67
N GLU A 166 7.26 -16.11 -27.47
CA GLU A 166 7.66 -15.68 -28.81
C GLU A 166 6.53 -15.90 -29.84
N ARG A 167 5.53 -16.71 -29.48
CA ARG A 167 4.35 -16.94 -30.31
C ARG A 167 3.24 -15.98 -29.92
N PRO A 168 2.54 -15.36 -30.89
CA PRO A 168 1.38 -14.53 -30.59
C PRO A 168 0.30 -15.36 -29.91
N PHE A 169 -0.37 -14.74 -28.95
CA PHE A 169 -1.54 -15.34 -28.28
C PHE A 169 -2.74 -15.33 -29.21
N ASP A 170 -3.52 -16.39 -29.18
CA ASP A 170 -4.85 -16.42 -29.75
C ASP A 170 -5.79 -15.59 -28.86
N PRO A 171 -6.38 -14.49 -29.37
CA PRO A 171 -7.18 -13.59 -28.51
C PRO A 171 -8.37 -14.29 -27.87
N ALA A 172 -9.06 -15.18 -28.59
CA ALA A 172 -10.23 -15.89 -28.06
C ALA A 172 -9.85 -16.82 -26.91
N LYS A 173 -8.75 -17.56 -27.05
CA LYS A 173 -8.25 -18.45 -25.97
C LYS A 173 -7.74 -17.67 -24.76
N LEU A 174 -7.17 -16.50 -24.99
CA LEU A 174 -6.73 -15.63 -23.90
C LEU A 174 -7.94 -15.08 -23.13
N GLU A 175 -8.98 -14.66 -23.83
CA GLU A 175 -10.23 -14.18 -23.24
C GLU A 175 -10.92 -15.28 -22.41
N ASP A 176 -11.03 -16.50 -22.98
CA ASP A 176 -11.58 -17.66 -22.28
C ASP A 176 -10.77 -17.99 -21.01
N PHE A 177 -9.43 -17.94 -21.09
CA PHE A 177 -8.55 -18.21 -19.98
C PHE A 177 -8.70 -17.15 -18.86
N LEU A 178 -8.71 -15.86 -19.22
CA LEU A 178 -8.92 -14.77 -18.26
C LEU A 178 -10.31 -14.84 -17.62
N GLY A 179 -11.34 -15.14 -18.43
CA GLY A 179 -12.71 -15.37 -17.93
C GLY A 179 -12.78 -16.51 -16.93
N ALA A 180 -12.08 -17.62 -17.18
CA ALA A 180 -12.01 -18.74 -16.26
C ALA A 180 -11.32 -18.36 -14.92
N ILE A 181 -10.23 -17.61 -14.98
CA ILE A 181 -9.54 -17.11 -13.78
C ILE A 181 -10.48 -16.22 -12.95
N VAL A 182 -11.13 -15.25 -13.57
CA VAL A 182 -12.07 -14.34 -12.89
C VAL A 182 -13.24 -15.11 -12.27
N ASN A 183 -13.77 -16.14 -12.95
CA ASN A 183 -14.85 -16.94 -12.41
C ASN A 183 -14.44 -17.82 -11.21
N ILE A 184 -13.20 -18.33 -11.21
CA ILE A 184 -12.71 -19.23 -10.15
C ILE A 184 -12.19 -18.43 -8.95
N TYR A 185 -11.49 -17.36 -9.19
CA TYR A 185 -10.75 -16.62 -8.16
C TYR A 185 -11.30 -15.22 -7.88
N GLY A 186 -12.10 -14.63 -8.78
CA GLY A 186 -12.63 -13.28 -8.67
C GLY A 186 -13.29 -12.92 -7.34
N PRO A 187 -14.02 -13.82 -6.67
CA PRO A 187 -14.55 -13.57 -5.33
C PRO A 187 -13.47 -13.41 -4.24
N ARG A 188 -12.21 -13.75 -4.55
CA ARG A 188 -11.06 -13.72 -3.63
C ARG A 188 -9.98 -12.74 -4.06
N MET A 189 -10.17 -12.09 -5.21
CA MET A 189 -9.35 -10.98 -5.69
C MET A 189 -10.02 -9.65 -5.30
#